data_03f7feb36d6fc9a5527b38d1d4509a4e
#
_entry.id   03f7feb36d6fc9a5527b38d1d4509a4e
#
_cell.length_a   1.000
_cell.length_b   1.000
_cell.length_c   1.000
_cell.angle_alpha   90.00
_cell.angle_beta   90.00
_cell.angle_gamma   90.00
#
_symmetry.space_group_name_H-M   'P 1'
#
loop_
_entity.id
_entity.type
_entity.pdbx_description
1 polymer ?
#
loop_
_entity_poly.entity_id
_entity_poly.type
_entity_poly.pdbx_seq_one_letter_code
_entity_poly.pdbx_strand_id
1 'polypeptide(L)'
;MKPISVIGIGLSLDDLTARHLELIKQADILIGGKRHLDHFKDLPARKKDITKNLKKIIDFIKDRIENSETGLSIVVLASGDPLYFGIGSLLIRSIGADMINIYPNITSVAAVFARIKEPWHDVHVISMHGREQKNALLSALAKKEKIALFTDSNNNPAMVAKLLMENNCSDFQMCVLEQLGTPYEHVEWYELDNAVEKTFSEPNMVVLKRKPVDMNIEPPERPYLGMPESSFDHKDGLITKAEVRAVVISKLRLMPDSILWDLGAGSGSVSIESSCFITTGVIFALEQHKERIIQIQNNKNRYNVNNLEIINTKLPIGLENLPRPDRIFMGGGGRDLGKIIKAASSRLKENGIIVINTVLVQNIEAALQPLEKAGFTTDFIQIQVNNRKDMPWGERLESQNPVWIITGKRKEA
;
A
#
# COMPACT_ATOMS: atom_id res chain seq x y z
N MET A 1 -39.28 13.55 -12.15
CA MET A 1 -38.63 13.98 -10.90
C MET A 1 -37.40 14.77 -11.26
N LYS A 2 -37.03 15.83 -10.51
CA LYS A 2 -35.78 16.54 -10.75
C LYS A 2 -34.61 15.72 -10.15
N PRO A 3 -33.51 15.54 -10.87
CA PRO A 3 -32.31 14.90 -10.28
C PRO A 3 -31.81 15.68 -9.06
N ILE A 4 -31.24 14.98 -8.11
CA ILE A 4 -30.64 15.53 -6.90
C ILE A 4 -29.34 16.25 -7.26
N SER A 5 -29.19 17.48 -6.82
CA SER A 5 -27.95 18.24 -7.02
C SER A 5 -26.98 18.01 -5.87
N VAL A 6 -25.82 17.43 -6.14
CA VAL A 6 -24.74 17.27 -5.17
C VAL A 6 -23.68 18.33 -5.47
N ILE A 7 -23.54 19.30 -4.58
CA ILE A 7 -22.72 20.50 -4.79
C ILE A 7 -21.50 20.47 -3.88
N GLY A 8 -20.32 20.56 -4.47
CA GLY A 8 -19.08 20.80 -3.75
C GLY A 8 -19.04 22.23 -3.21
N ILE A 9 -18.76 22.39 -1.92
CA ILE A 9 -18.60 23.72 -1.31
C ILE A 9 -17.20 24.29 -1.53
N GLY A 10 -16.23 23.46 -1.90
CA GLY A 10 -14.83 23.88 -1.89
C GLY A 10 -14.27 23.91 -0.47
N LEU A 11 -13.41 24.85 -0.19
CA LEU A 11 -12.80 25.09 1.13
C LEU A 11 -13.57 26.13 1.93
N SER A 12 -14.16 27.11 1.23
CA SER A 12 -14.94 28.20 1.81
C SER A 12 -16.14 28.54 0.94
N LEU A 13 -17.00 29.44 1.42
CA LEU A 13 -18.12 29.95 0.64
C LEU A 13 -17.68 30.76 -0.59
N ASP A 14 -16.50 31.33 -0.57
CA ASP A 14 -15.96 32.12 -1.69
C ASP A 14 -15.64 31.26 -2.93
N ASP A 15 -15.53 29.95 -2.72
CA ASP A 15 -15.34 28.98 -3.82
C ASP A 15 -16.65 28.63 -4.55
N LEU A 16 -17.82 29.09 -4.03
CA LEU A 16 -19.09 28.81 -4.64
C LEU A 16 -19.33 29.71 -5.87
N THR A 17 -19.60 29.09 -6.99
CA THR A 17 -19.98 29.81 -8.21
C THR A 17 -21.41 30.38 -8.09
N ALA A 18 -21.75 31.38 -8.93
CA ALA A 18 -23.11 31.93 -9.01
C ALA A 18 -24.16 30.80 -9.24
N ARG A 19 -23.84 29.80 -10.08
CA ARG A 19 -24.69 28.63 -10.32
C ARG A 19 -24.91 27.76 -9.09
N HIS A 20 -23.86 27.54 -8.29
CA HIS A 20 -23.97 26.79 -7.03
C HIS A 20 -24.93 27.51 -6.07
N LEU A 21 -24.74 28.83 -5.90
CA LEU A 21 -25.58 29.66 -5.04
C LEU A 21 -27.04 29.69 -5.51
N GLU A 22 -27.29 29.75 -6.82
CA GLU A 22 -28.64 29.70 -7.37
C GLU A 22 -29.33 28.39 -7.02
N LEU A 23 -28.67 27.23 -7.25
CA LEU A 23 -29.20 25.91 -6.92
C LEU A 23 -29.51 25.77 -5.42
N ILE A 24 -28.59 26.25 -4.57
CA ILE A 24 -28.76 26.22 -3.12
C ILE A 24 -29.93 27.08 -2.67
N LYS A 25 -30.12 28.29 -3.25
CA LYS A 25 -31.25 29.18 -2.94
C LYS A 25 -32.58 28.64 -3.37
N GLN A 26 -32.64 27.86 -4.48
CA GLN A 26 -33.84 27.25 -5.01
C GLN A 26 -34.16 25.88 -4.39
N ALA A 27 -33.35 25.40 -3.42
CA ALA A 27 -33.57 24.11 -2.80
C ALA A 27 -34.79 24.14 -1.86
N ASP A 28 -35.66 23.14 -1.98
CA ASP A 28 -36.71 22.85 -1.01
C ASP A 28 -36.14 22.10 0.20
N ILE A 29 -35.15 21.23 -0.06
CA ILE A 29 -34.47 20.43 0.94
C ILE A 29 -32.94 20.59 0.76
N LEU A 30 -32.28 21.04 1.83
CA LEU A 30 -30.85 21.20 1.89
C LEU A 30 -30.25 20.17 2.87
N ILE A 31 -29.39 19.30 2.37
CA ILE A 31 -28.75 18.23 3.12
C ILE A 31 -27.25 18.50 3.19
N GLY A 32 -26.65 18.38 4.36
CA GLY A 32 -25.18 18.59 4.51
C GLY A 32 -24.72 18.39 5.93
N GLY A 33 -23.43 18.51 6.17
CA GLY A 33 -22.88 18.57 7.52
C GLY A 33 -23.32 19.84 8.23
N LYS A 34 -23.42 19.78 9.56
CA LYS A 34 -23.88 20.91 10.38
C LYS A 34 -23.17 22.21 10.02
N ARG A 35 -21.84 22.19 9.93
CA ARG A 35 -21.01 23.35 9.56
C ARG A 35 -21.44 23.96 8.21
N HIS A 36 -21.75 23.14 7.22
CA HIS A 36 -22.20 23.63 5.90
C HIS A 36 -23.62 24.20 5.94
N LEU A 37 -24.51 23.55 6.68
CA LEU A 37 -25.90 24.01 6.83
C LEU A 37 -25.98 25.34 7.59
N ASP A 38 -25.11 25.58 8.56
CA ASP A 38 -25.04 26.81 9.34
C ASP A 38 -24.79 28.06 8.48
N HIS A 39 -24.05 27.91 7.36
CA HIS A 39 -23.83 29.00 6.40
C HIS A 39 -25.12 29.42 5.67
N PHE A 40 -26.09 28.52 5.58
CA PHE A 40 -27.36 28.74 4.87
C PHE A 40 -28.57 28.70 5.81
N LYS A 41 -28.36 29.02 7.11
CA LYS A 41 -29.41 28.96 8.13
C LYS A 41 -30.65 29.79 7.78
N ASP A 42 -30.46 30.93 7.10
CA ASP A 42 -31.51 31.90 6.78
C ASP A 42 -32.32 31.54 5.53
N LEU A 43 -31.91 30.48 4.79
CA LEU A 43 -32.70 30.01 3.65
C LEU A 43 -33.96 29.25 4.13
N PRO A 44 -35.11 29.38 3.40
CA PRO A 44 -36.36 28.69 3.77
C PRO A 44 -36.30 27.18 3.62
N ALA A 45 -35.30 26.64 2.91
CA ALA A 45 -35.13 25.21 2.66
C ALA A 45 -35.18 24.40 3.96
N ARG A 46 -35.86 23.23 3.91
CA ARG A 46 -35.81 22.27 5.03
C ARG A 46 -34.41 21.66 5.16
N LYS A 47 -33.74 21.82 6.33
CA LYS A 47 -32.38 21.37 6.54
C LYS A 47 -32.33 19.97 7.14
N LYS A 48 -31.38 19.14 6.66
CA LYS A 48 -31.12 17.77 7.12
C LYS A 48 -29.62 17.57 7.37
N ASP A 49 -29.26 17.30 8.62
CA ASP A 49 -27.86 17.03 9.02
C ASP A 49 -27.49 15.57 8.69
N ILE A 50 -26.46 15.42 7.86
CA ILE A 50 -25.95 14.13 7.39
C ILE A 50 -24.94 13.49 8.36
N THR A 51 -24.39 14.25 9.30
CA THR A 51 -23.31 13.78 10.19
C THR A 51 -23.75 12.71 11.17
N LYS A 52 -25.05 12.69 11.53
CA LYS A 52 -25.57 11.79 12.57
C LYS A 52 -25.88 10.38 12.08
N ASN A 53 -26.36 10.22 10.83
CA ASN A 53 -26.70 8.91 10.28
C ASN A 53 -26.87 8.97 8.76
N LEU A 54 -25.82 8.66 8.04
CA LEU A 54 -25.78 8.68 6.56
C LEU A 54 -26.80 7.72 5.93
N LYS A 55 -26.99 6.53 6.51
CA LYS A 55 -27.98 5.55 6.01
C LYS A 55 -29.40 6.12 6.06
N LYS A 56 -29.79 6.74 7.17
CA LYS A 56 -31.11 7.38 7.29
C LYS A 56 -31.33 8.51 6.26
N ILE A 57 -30.27 9.22 5.89
CA ILE A 57 -30.36 10.26 4.85
C ILE A 57 -30.57 9.62 3.47
N ILE A 58 -29.84 8.56 3.16
CA ILE A 58 -30.04 7.81 1.90
C ILE A 58 -31.47 7.25 1.83
N ASP A 59 -31.94 6.63 2.90
CA ASP A 59 -33.29 6.08 2.99
C ASP A 59 -34.35 7.20 2.84
N PHE A 60 -34.13 8.34 3.49
CA PHE A 60 -34.98 9.53 3.32
C PHE A 60 -35.04 10.04 1.86
N ILE A 61 -33.88 10.08 1.18
CA ILE A 61 -33.81 10.51 -0.22
C ILE A 61 -34.57 9.51 -1.10
N LYS A 62 -34.37 8.20 -0.88
CA LYS A 62 -35.07 7.14 -1.62
C LYS A 62 -36.58 7.23 -1.44
N ASP A 63 -37.02 7.38 -0.20
CA ASP A 63 -38.45 7.56 0.11
C ASP A 63 -39.07 8.74 -0.65
N ARG A 64 -38.36 9.88 -0.77
CA ARG A 64 -38.80 11.04 -1.54
C ARG A 64 -38.82 10.79 -3.04
N ILE A 65 -37.94 9.96 -3.55
CA ILE A 65 -37.92 9.52 -4.94
C ILE A 65 -39.12 8.62 -5.24
N GLU A 66 -39.40 7.64 -4.38
CA GLU A 66 -40.43 6.62 -4.58
C GLU A 66 -41.86 7.20 -4.41
N ASN A 67 -42.06 8.07 -3.42
CA ASN A 67 -43.37 8.62 -3.06
C ASN A 67 -43.80 9.81 -3.93
N SER A 68 -43.09 10.04 -5.05
CA SER A 68 -43.51 10.97 -6.13
C SER A 68 -44.01 12.35 -5.66
N GLU A 69 -43.36 12.97 -4.67
CA GLU A 69 -43.54 14.42 -4.47
C GLU A 69 -42.89 15.13 -5.67
N THR A 70 -43.64 15.22 -6.75
CA THR A 70 -43.22 15.76 -8.03
C THR A 70 -42.84 17.23 -7.88
N GLY A 71 -41.59 17.54 -8.14
CA GLY A 71 -41.09 18.93 -8.22
C GLY A 71 -40.10 19.37 -7.15
N LEU A 72 -39.95 18.64 -6.03
CA LEU A 72 -39.01 19.03 -4.98
C LEU A 72 -37.54 19.07 -5.46
N SER A 73 -36.88 20.18 -5.16
CA SER A 73 -35.46 20.37 -5.40
C SER A 73 -34.67 19.97 -4.18
N ILE A 74 -33.91 18.85 -4.28
CA ILE A 74 -33.03 18.37 -3.20
C ILE A 74 -31.60 18.74 -3.56
N VAL A 75 -30.91 19.40 -2.64
CA VAL A 75 -29.51 19.77 -2.77
C VAL A 75 -28.71 19.11 -1.62
N VAL A 76 -27.63 18.43 -1.96
CA VAL A 76 -26.68 17.85 -1.01
C VAL A 76 -25.36 18.62 -1.08
N LEU A 77 -24.94 19.17 0.06
CA LEU A 77 -23.70 19.90 0.20
C LEU A 77 -22.56 18.95 0.61
N ALA A 78 -21.48 18.94 -0.16
CA ALA A 78 -20.29 18.12 0.11
C ALA A 78 -19.07 19.02 0.36
N SER A 79 -18.19 18.64 1.27
CA SER A 79 -16.89 19.31 1.45
C SER A 79 -16.03 19.11 0.19
N GLY A 80 -15.27 20.12 -0.22
CA GLY A 80 -14.42 20.05 -1.40
C GLY A 80 -15.18 19.70 -2.65
N ASP A 81 -14.74 18.67 -3.36
CA ASP A 81 -15.41 18.09 -4.53
C ASP A 81 -16.22 16.85 -4.15
N PRO A 82 -17.47 16.69 -4.62
CA PRO A 82 -18.34 15.57 -4.25
C PRO A 82 -17.81 14.19 -4.64
N LEU A 83 -17.00 14.07 -5.68
CA LEU A 83 -16.47 12.80 -6.18
C LEU A 83 -15.05 12.50 -5.66
N TYR A 84 -14.37 13.48 -5.10
CA TYR A 84 -13.02 13.31 -4.60
C TYR A 84 -13.00 12.93 -3.11
N PHE A 85 -13.01 11.65 -2.80
CA PHE A 85 -13.20 11.08 -1.45
C PHE A 85 -14.49 11.55 -0.76
N GLY A 86 -15.41 12.12 -1.54
CA GLY A 86 -16.64 12.74 -1.08
C GLY A 86 -17.86 11.81 -1.13
N ILE A 87 -18.98 12.35 -0.66
CA ILE A 87 -20.27 11.65 -0.55
C ILE A 87 -20.89 11.29 -1.90
N GLY A 88 -20.51 11.97 -2.99
CA GLY A 88 -21.11 11.81 -4.31
C GLY A 88 -21.03 10.37 -4.81
N SER A 89 -19.89 9.71 -4.67
CA SER A 89 -19.71 8.31 -5.08
C SER A 89 -20.64 7.35 -4.33
N LEU A 90 -20.93 7.61 -3.07
CA LEU A 90 -21.84 6.79 -2.28
C LEU A 90 -23.29 7.03 -2.71
N LEU A 91 -23.68 8.28 -2.92
CA LEU A 91 -25.02 8.62 -3.39
C LEU A 91 -25.29 8.01 -4.76
N ILE A 92 -24.37 8.10 -5.71
CA ILE A 92 -24.49 7.48 -7.04
C ILE A 92 -24.73 5.96 -6.91
N ARG A 93 -23.94 5.27 -6.09
CA ARG A 93 -24.10 3.82 -5.88
C ARG A 93 -25.43 3.45 -5.20
N SER A 94 -25.93 4.31 -4.33
CA SER A 94 -27.13 4.01 -3.53
C SER A 94 -28.44 4.39 -4.22
N ILE A 95 -28.42 5.40 -5.10
CA ILE A 95 -29.61 6.02 -5.67
C ILE A 95 -29.70 5.79 -7.19
N GLY A 96 -28.55 5.69 -7.86
CA GLY A 96 -28.45 5.59 -9.32
C GLY A 96 -27.90 6.87 -9.94
N ALA A 97 -27.08 6.72 -10.98
CA ALA A 97 -26.40 7.84 -11.65
C ALA A 97 -27.37 8.82 -12.31
N ASP A 98 -28.47 8.33 -12.93
CA ASP A 98 -29.45 9.13 -13.63
C ASP A 98 -30.23 10.09 -12.71
N MET A 99 -30.23 9.82 -11.42
CA MET A 99 -30.91 10.62 -10.40
C MET A 99 -30.02 11.64 -9.71
N ILE A 100 -28.75 11.75 -10.12
CA ILE A 100 -27.73 12.58 -9.45
C ILE A 100 -27.08 13.52 -10.45
N ASN A 101 -27.11 14.82 -10.18
CA ASN A 101 -26.30 15.81 -10.86
C ASN A 101 -25.15 16.23 -9.94
N ILE A 102 -23.90 16.08 -10.40
CA ILE A 102 -22.72 16.49 -9.67
C ILE A 102 -22.28 17.88 -10.13
N TYR A 103 -22.10 18.77 -9.17
CA TYR A 103 -21.54 20.10 -9.36
C TYR A 103 -20.16 20.14 -8.65
N PRO A 104 -19.06 20.00 -9.42
CA PRO A 104 -17.71 19.91 -8.85
C PRO A 104 -17.27 21.24 -8.25
N ASN A 105 -16.30 21.18 -7.36
CA ASN A 105 -15.62 22.36 -6.83
C ASN A 105 -14.15 22.03 -6.50
N ILE A 106 -13.39 23.02 -6.02
CA ILE A 106 -11.98 22.84 -5.67
C ILE A 106 -11.82 21.74 -4.61
N THR A 107 -10.91 20.81 -4.88
CA THR A 107 -10.51 19.79 -3.88
C THR A 107 -9.50 20.37 -2.91
N SER A 108 -9.43 19.86 -1.70
CA SER A 108 -8.36 20.23 -0.76
C SER A 108 -6.97 19.92 -1.31
N VAL A 109 -6.81 18.89 -2.14
CA VAL A 109 -5.52 18.59 -2.82
C VAL A 109 -5.15 19.69 -3.80
N ALA A 110 -6.06 20.12 -4.67
CA ALA A 110 -5.79 21.23 -5.60
C ALA A 110 -5.42 22.52 -4.85
N ALA A 111 -6.13 22.80 -3.76
CA ALA A 111 -5.85 23.95 -2.93
C ALA A 111 -4.48 23.87 -2.23
N VAL A 112 -4.12 22.72 -1.68
CA VAL A 112 -2.81 22.45 -1.09
C VAL A 112 -1.70 22.79 -2.08
N PHE A 113 -1.78 22.24 -3.29
CA PHE A 113 -0.74 22.45 -4.30
C PHE A 113 -0.69 23.89 -4.82
N ALA A 114 -1.83 24.60 -4.83
CA ALA A 114 -1.85 26.04 -5.10
C ALA A 114 -1.11 26.85 -4.03
N ARG A 115 -1.20 26.48 -2.72
CA ARG A 115 -0.49 27.16 -1.63
C ARG A 115 1.00 26.94 -1.70
N ILE A 116 1.44 25.71 -1.98
CA ILE A 116 2.88 25.38 -2.10
C ILE A 116 3.45 25.74 -3.48
N LYS A 117 2.61 26.21 -4.43
CA LYS A 117 2.98 26.65 -5.80
C LYS A 117 3.65 25.55 -6.59
N GLU A 118 3.10 24.32 -6.53
CA GLU A 118 3.62 23.18 -7.27
C GLU A 118 2.55 22.53 -8.16
N PRO A 119 2.95 21.94 -9.30
CA PRO A 119 2.05 21.10 -10.09
C PRO A 119 1.66 19.83 -9.32
N TRP A 120 0.42 19.37 -9.52
CA TRP A 120 -0.14 18.23 -8.80
C TRP A 120 -0.67 17.09 -9.68
N HIS A 121 -0.42 17.15 -10.99
CA HIS A 121 -0.86 16.12 -11.93
C HIS A 121 -0.19 14.75 -11.69
N ASP A 122 0.96 14.71 -11.04
CA ASP A 122 1.78 13.55 -10.74
C ASP A 122 1.71 13.12 -9.26
N VAL A 123 0.90 13.81 -8.45
CA VAL A 123 0.76 13.51 -7.02
C VAL A 123 0.03 12.19 -6.78
N HIS A 124 0.56 11.39 -5.87
CA HIS A 124 -0.13 10.21 -5.36
C HIS A 124 -0.89 10.57 -4.09
N VAL A 125 -2.21 10.37 -4.09
CA VAL A 125 -3.05 10.76 -2.96
C VAL A 125 -3.47 9.54 -2.16
N ILE A 126 -3.26 9.60 -0.84
CA ILE A 126 -3.63 8.55 0.10
C ILE A 126 -4.53 9.14 1.17
N SER A 127 -5.67 8.51 1.43
CA SER A 127 -6.52 8.86 2.56
C SER A 127 -6.20 7.94 3.74
N MET A 128 -5.63 8.49 4.79
CA MET A 128 -5.38 7.79 6.05
C MET A 128 -6.55 7.94 7.03
N HIS A 129 -7.57 8.72 6.67
CA HIS A 129 -8.73 8.98 7.53
C HIS A 129 -9.52 7.70 7.83
N GLY A 130 -9.59 7.33 9.11
CA GLY A 130 -10.32 6.15 9.59
C GLY A 130 -9.77 4.81 9.11
N ARG A 131 -8.53 4.73 8.59
CA ARG A 131 -7.92 3.50 8.05
C ARG A 131 -6.43 3.42 8.38
N GLU A 132 -5.97 2.21 8.69
CA GLU A 132 -4.54 1.91 8.72
C GLU A 132 -4.03 1.66 7.30
N GLN A 133 -3.37 2.65 6.69
CA GLN A 133 -2.81 2.56 5.34
C GLN A 133 -1.27 2.68 5.34
N LYS A 134 -0.63 2.21 6.39
CA LYS A 134 0.84 2.29 6.55
C LYS A 134 1.58 1.65 5.39
N ASN A 135 1.19 0.43 5.00
CA ASN A 135 1.86 -0.30 3.90
C ASN A 135 1.67 0.39 2.54
N ALA A 136 0.49 0.98 2.29
CA ALA A 136 0.23 1.75 1.08
C ALA A 136 1.11 3.00 1.02
N LEU A 137 1.28 3.71 2.14
CA LEU A 137 2.18 4.86 2.25
C LEU A 137 3.64 4.45 2.01
N LEU A 138 4.14 3.42 2.69
CA LEU A 138 5.52 2.95 2.53
C LEU A 138 5.79 2.50 1.08
N SER A 139 4.85 1.82 0.45
CA SER A 139 4.94 1.45 -0.96
C SER A 139 4.95 2.67 -1.89
N ALA A 140 4.16 3.71 -1.58
CA ALA A 140 4.15 4.94 -2.36
C ALA A 140 5.46 5.71 -2.21
N LEU A 141 6.01 5.79 -0.99
CA LEU A 141 7.30 6.44 -0.72
C LEU A 141 8.45 5.84 -1.53
N ALA A 142 8.43 4.52 -1.77
CA ALA A 142 9.45 3.86 -2.59
C ALA A 142 9.42 4.26 -4.08
N LYS A 143 8.29 4.80 -4.59
CA LYS A 143 8.03 4.95 -6.04
C LYS A 143 7.65 6.36 -6.48
N LYS A 144 7.21 7.20 -5.56
CA LYS A 144 6.62 8.51 -5.87
C LYS A 144 7.46 9.64 -5.31
N GLU A 145 7.53 10.70 -6.08
CA GLU A 145 8.24 11.93 -5.70
C GLU A 145 7.37 12.85 -4.84
N LYS A 146 6.04 12.81 -5.05
CA LYS A 146 5.07 13.64 -4.32
C LYS A 146 3.89 12.80 -3.85
N ILE A 147 3.55 12.93 -2.57
CA ILE A 147 2.42 12.21 -1.95
C ILE A 147 1.62 13.22 -1.13
N ALA A 148 0.31 13.25 -1.33
CA ALA A 148 -0.60 14.02 -0.48
C ALA A 148 -1.42 13.09 0.41
N LEU A 149 -1.48 13.40 1.71
CA LEU A 149 -2.15 12.57 2.70
C LEU A 149 -3.32 13.33 3.33
N PHE A 150 -4.49 12.71 3.32
CA PHE A 150 -5.58 13.07 4.22
C PHE A 150 -5.32 12.42 5.58
N THR A 151 -5.22 13.22 6.60
CA THR A 151 -4.90 12.85 7.98
C THR A 151 -6.14 12.88 8.88
N ASP A 152 -6.02 12.28 10.04
CA ASP A 152 -7.01 12.35 11.13
C ASP A 152 -6.31 12.43 12.49
N SER A 153 -7.06 12.45 13.59
CA SER A 153 -6.51 12.53 14.94
C SER A 153 -5.56 11.38 15.31
N ASN A 154 -5.76 10.19 14.75
CA ASN A 154 -4.91 9.02 15.01
C ASN A 154 -3.72 8.96 14.06
N ASN A 155 -3.94 9.30 12.78
CA ASN A 155 -2.92 9.34 11.75
C ASN A 155 -2.57 10.81 11.45
N ASN A 156 -2.16 11.53 12.47
CA ASN A 156 -1.80 12.95 12.41
C ASN A 156 -0.40 13.15 11.79
N PRO A 157 -0.02 14.39 11.44
CA PRO A 157 1.28 14.67 10.82
C PRO A 157 2.50 14.18 11.62
N ALA A 158 2.48 14.25 12.95
CA ALA A 158 3.57 13.77 13.81
C ALA A 158 3.72 12.23 13.70
N MET A 159 2.61 11.49 13.66
CA MET A 159 2.63 10.04 13.45
C MET A 159 3.13 9.66 12.04
N VAL A 160 2.82 10.46 11.03
CA VAL A 160 3.35 10.27 9.67
C VAL A 160 4.87 10.49 9.68
N ALA A 161 5.36 11.56 10.28
CA ALA A 161 6.80 11.84 10.37
C ALA A 161 7.54 10.71 11.10
N LYS A 162 7.00 10.24 12.23
CA LYS A 162 7.55 9.11 12.98
C LYS A 162 7.63 7.85 12.12
N LEU A 163 6.57 7.51 11.38
CA LEU A 163 6.55 6.35 10.48
C LEU A 163 7.63 6.45 9.41
N LEU A 164 7.86 7.62 8.82
CA LEU A 164 8.92 7.82 7.82
C LEU A 164 10.30 7.62 8.45
N MET A 165 10.56 8.15 9.63
CA MET A 165 11.84 8.00 10.32
C MET A 165 12.12 6.53 10.69
N GLU A 166 11.13 5.83 11.23
CA GLU A 166 11.25 4.40 11.59
C GLU A 166 11.54 3.50 10.36
N ASN A 167 11.20 3.97 9.15
CA ASN A 167 11.42 3.24 7.90
C ASN A 167 12.53 3.83 7.01
N ASN A 168 13.43 4.65 7.58
CA ASN A 168 14.57 5.26 6.89
C ASN A 168 14.19 6.09 5.63
N CYS A 169 13.02 6.72 5.63
CA CYS A 169 12.54 7.58 4.55
C CYS A 169 12.91 9.06 4.80
N SER A 170 14.15 9.33 5.24
CA SER A 170 14.64 10.68 5.56
C SER A 170 14.88 11.57 4.33
N ASP A 171 14.78 10.99 3.15
CA ASP A 171 14.87 11.66 1.84
C ASP A 171 13.60 12.46 1.49
N PHE A 172 12.61 12.48 2.36
CA PHE A 172 11.41 13.31 2.22
C PHE A 172 11.42 14.51 3.15
N GLN A 173 10.88 15.62 2.67
CA GLN A 173 10.44 16.76 3.47
C GLN A 173 8.92 16.74 3.57
N MET A 174 8.41 17.30 4.65
CA MET A 174 6.98 17.31 4.97
C MET A 174 6.44 18.73 5.00
N CYS A 175 5.42 19.02 4.20
CA CYS A 175 4.61 20.22 4.36
C CYS A 175 3.32 19.85 5.09
N VAL A 176 3.00 20.58 6.14
CA VAL A 176 1.73 20.46 6.85
C VAL A 176 0.88 21.69 6.55
N LEU A 177 -0.36 21.45 6.14
CA LEU A 177 -1.32 22.48 5.82
C LEU A 177 -2.51 22.32 6.77
N GLU A 178 -2.68 23.29 7.66
CA GLU A 178 -3.67 23.29 8.72
C GLU A 178 -4.81 24.25 8.38
N GLN A 179 -6.04 23.87 8.70
CA GLN A 179 -7.26 24.67 8.64
C GLN A 179 -7.46 25.42 7.30
N LEU A 180 -7.16 24.73 6.19
CA LEU A 180 -7.26 25.29 4.83
C LEU A 180 -8.62 25.99 4.58
N GLY A 181 -8.57 27.17 3.97
CA GLY A 181 -9.75 27.97 3.64
C GLY A 181 -10.36 28.71 4.83
N THR A 182 -9.70 28.75 5.98
CA THR A 182 -10.13 29.50 7.15
C THR A 182 -9.17 30.69 7.44
N PRO A 183 -9.57 31.67 8.28
CA PRO A 183 -8.65 32.73 8.73
C PRO A 183 -7.44 32.22 9.53
N TYR A 184 -7.45 30.97 9.95
CA TYR A 184 -6.39 30.31 10.71
C TYR A 184 -5.57 29.34 9.84
N GLU A 185 -5.67 29.49 8.51
CA GLU A 185 -4.88 28.69 7.57
C GLU A 185 -3.39 28.88 7.84
N HIS A 186 -2.69 27.76 8.05
CA HIS A 186 -1.24 27.73 8.26
C HIS A 186 -0.59 26.70 7.34
N VAL A 187 0.51 27.08 6.71
CA VAL A 187 1.25 26.24 5.75
C VAL A 187 2.73 26.33 6.07
N GLU A 188 3.33 25.22 6.46
CA GLU A 188 4.75 25.20 6.84
C GLU A 188 5.42 23.89 6.42
N TRP A 189 6.70 24.00 6.00
CA TRP A 189 7.57 22.89 5.70
C TRP A 189 8.39 22.48 6.91
N TYR A 190 8.49 21.18 7.16
CA TYR A 190 9.20 20.60 8.28
C TYR A 190 10.21 19.56 7.83
N GLU A 191 11.35 19.51 8.50
CA GLU A 191 12.14 18.29 8.55
C GLU A 191 11.42 17.27 9.45
N LEU A 192 11.59 15.97 9.16
CA LEU A 192 10.78 14.92 9.81
C LEU A 192 11.00 14.87 11.33
N ASP A 193 12.24 15.04 11.81
CA ASP A 193 12.59 15.09 13.21
C ASP A 193 11.86 16.20 13.97
N ASN A 194 11.77 17.37 13.35
CA ASN A 194 11.04 18.52 13.93
C ASN A 194 9.52 18.29 13.96
N ALA A 195 8.98 17.55 12.99
CA ALA A 195 7.55 17.29 12.89
C ALA A 195 7.04 16.28 13.93
N VAL A 196 7.88 15.33 14.37
CA VAL A 196 7.51 14.28 15.34
C VAL A 196 7.07 14.87 16.69
N GLU A 197 7.68 15.97 17.13
CA GLU A 197 7.44 16.57 18.44
C GLU A 197 6.34 17.64 18.42
N LYS A 198 5.82 17.98 17.23
CA LYS A 198 4.81 19.06 17.10
C LYS A 198 3.37 18.55 17.23
N THR A 199 2.52 19.46 17.68
CA THR A 199 1.07 19.32 17.65
C THR A 199 0.51 20.15 16.51
N PHE A 200 -0.41 19.60 15.73
CA PHE A 200 -0.99 20.24 14.56
C PHE A 200 -2.49 20.43 14.72
N SER A 201 -3.00 21.56 14.25
CA SER A 201 -4.42 21.89 14.30
C SER A 201 -5.21 21.09 13.25
N GLU A 202 -6.42 20.66 13.61
CA GLU A 202 -7.33 20.00 12.68
C GLU A 202 -8.33 21.00 12.04
N PRO A 203 -8.83 20.72 10.81
CA PRO A 203 -8.39 19.70 9.90
C PRO A 203 -7.03 20.02 9.26
N ASN A 204 -6.24 18.98 8.97
CA ASN A 204 -4.96 19.19 8.31
C ASN A 204 -4.73 18.17 7.17
N MET A 205 -3.77 18.49 6.30
CA MET A 205 -3.25 17.64 5.26
C MET A 205 -1.72 17.66 5.26
N VAL A 206 -1.13 16.60 4.81
CA VAL A 206 0.32 16.48 4.67
C VAL A 206 0.69 16.31 3.20
N VAL A 207 1.70 17.04 2.76
CA VAL A 207 2.40 16.78 1.50
C VAL A 207 3.80 16.30 1.80
N LEU A 208 4.12 15.12 1.34
CA LEU A 208 5.47 14.57 1.35
C LEU A 208 6.08 14.81 -0.03
N LYS A 209 7.22 15.45 -0.05
CA LYS A 209 7.99 15.70 -1.27
C LYS A 209 9.40 15.16 -1.08
N ARG A 210 9.85 14.36 -2.06
CA ARG A 210 11.22 13.87 -2.05
C ARG A 210 12.17 15.06 -2.19
N LYS A 211 13.19 15.11 -1.35
CA LYS A 211 14.24 16.13 -1.44
C LYS A 211 14.96 15.98 -2.79
N PRO A 212 15.37 17.07 -3.43
CA PRO A 212 16.24 16.96 -4.59
C PRO A 212 17.43 16.08 -4.21
N VAL A 213 17.73 15.10 -5.04
CA VAL A 213 18.93 14.28 -4.84
C VAL A 213 20.12 15.22 -4.92
N ASP A 214 20.89 15.34 -3.85
CA ASP A 214 22.18 15.99 -3.95
C ASP A 214 22.96 15.18 -5.01
N MET A 215 23.33 15.81 -6.14
CA MET A 215 23.99 15.14 -7.26
C MET A 215 25.34 14.49 -6.85
N ASN A 216 25.77 14.72 -5.62
CA ASN A 216 26.94 14.08 -5.00
C ASN A 216 26.60 12.81 -4.19
N ILE A 217 25.30 12.48 -3.99
CA ILE A 217 24.87 11.25 -3.33
C ILE A 217 24.30 10.33 -4.40
N GLU A 218 24.94 9.19 -4.63
CA GLU A 218 24.39 8.16 -5.52
C GLU A 218 22.98 7.78 -5.05
N PRO A 219 21.96 7.78 -5.94
CA PRO A 219 20.61 7.39 -5.57
C PRO A 219 20.64 5.95 -5.01
N PRO A 220 19.81 5.62 -4.02
CA PRO A 220 19.77 4.26 -3.49
C PRO A 220 19.54 3.28 -4.64
N GLU A 221 20.33 2.23 -4.68
CA GLU A 221 20.22 1.18 -5.69
C GLU A 221 18.81 0.59 -5.64
N ARG A 222 18.14 0.52 -6.79
CA ARG A 222 16.82 -0.12 -6.86
C ARG A 222 17.00 -1.60 -7.16
N PRO A 223 16.30 -2.49 -6.44
CA PRO A 223 16.38 -3.90 -6.76
C PRO A 223 15.72 -4.17 -8.13
N TYR A 224 16.23 -5.17 -8.82
CA TYR A 224 15.66 -5.69 -10.07
C TYR A 224 15.75 -7.22 -10.10
N LEU A 225 15.00 -7.87 -10.95
CA LEU A 225 15.01 -9.32 -11.07
C LEU A 225 16.33 -9.81 -11.69
N GLY A 226 16.97 -10.80 -11.07
CA GLY A 226 18.20 -11.40 -11.59
C GLY A 226 19.46 -10.62 -11.24
N MET A 227 19.48 -9.91 -10.10
CA MET A 227 20.69 -9.23 -9.62
C MET A 227 21.82 -10.22 -9.37
N PRO A 228 23.07 -9.89 -9.73
CA PRO A 228 24.22 -10.76 -9.46
C PRO A 228 24.42 -10.94 -7.95
N GLU A 229 25.02 -12.06 -7.54
CA GLU A 229 25.27 -12.35 -6.13
C GLU A 229 26.13 -11.29 -5.46
N SER A 230 27.08 -10.70 -6.19
CA SER A 230 27.96 -9.61 -5.72
C SER A 230 27.21 -8.34 -5.29
N SER A 231 25.97 -8.21 -5.69
CA SER A 231 25.09 -7.09 -5.28
C SER A 231 24.55 -7.25 -3.87
N PHE A 232 24.68 -8.41 -3.27
CA PHE A 232 24.15 -8.69 -1.94
C PHE A 232 25.28 -8.87 -0.91
N ASP A 233 25.02 -8.42 0.30
CA ASP A 233 25.80 -8.85 1.47
C ASP A 233 25.45 -10.30 1.77
N HIS A 234 26.41 -11.21 1.59
CA HIS A 234 26.27 -12.64 1.88
C HIS A 234 27.61 -13.24 2.24
N LYS A 235 27.63 -14.38 2.95
CA LYS A 235 28.85 -15.07 3.39
C LYS A 235 28.95 -16.43 2.70
N ASP A 236 30.18 -16.82 2.35
CA ASP A 236 30.56 -18.17 1.87
C ASP A 236 29.76 -18.67 0.65
N GLY A 237 29.28 -17.76 -0.20
CA GLY A 237 28.46 -18.10 -1.37
C GLY A 237 27.07 -18.69 -1.03
N LEU A 238 26.65 -18.58 0.23
CA LEU A 238 25.33 -19.04 0.70
C LEU A 238 24.22 -18.06 0.31
N ILE A 239 23.94 -18.04 -0.98
CA ILE A 239 22.89 -17.21 -1.59
C ILE A 239 22.23 -17.99 -2.72
N THR A 240 20.93 -17.82 -2.91
CA THR A 240 20.24 -18.36 -4.09
C THR A 240 20.76 -17.66 -5.34
N LYS A 241 21.26 -18.44 -6.30
CA LYS A 241 21.85 -17.92 -7.54
C LYS A 241 20.84 -17.14 -8.37
N ALA A 242 21.32 -16.15 -9.13
CA ALA A 242 20.46 -15.22 -9.87
C ALA A 242 19.44 -15.94 -10.77
N GLU A 243 19.89 -16.93 -11.54
CA GLU A 243 19.04 -17.68 -12.46
C GLU A 243 17.98 -18.52 -11.71
N VAL A 244 18.42 -19.18 -10.62
CA VAL A 244 17.52 -19.97 -9.76
C VAL A 244 16.51 -19.04 -9.09
N ARG A 245 16.94 -17.88 -8.61
CA ARG A 245 16.10 -16.87 -7.94
C ARG A 245 15.04 -16.32 -8.90
N ALA A 246 15.42 -16.00 -10.14
CA ALA A 246 14.50 -15.54 -11.17
C ALA A 246 13.39 -16.56 -11.44
N VAL A 247 13.75 -17.86 -11.56
CA VAL A 247 12.75 -18.93 -11.75
C VAL A 247 11.88 -19.11 -10.51
N VAL A 248 12.43 -19.06 -9.30
CA VAL A 248 11.67 -19.11 -8.04
C VAL A 248 10.61 -18.02 -8.01
N ILE A 249 11.00 -16.77 -8.27
CA ILE A 249 10.09 -15.62 -8.26
C ILE A 249 8.99 -15.80 -9.33
N SER A 250 9.34 -16.30 -10.52
CA SER A 250 8.37 -16.65 -11.55
C SER A 250 7.36 -17.70 -11.07
N LYS A 251 7.82 -18.77 -10.39
CA LYS A 251 6.96 -19.83 -9.84
C LYS A 251 6.06 -19.35 -8.71
N LEU A 252 6.49 -18.37 -7.92
CA LEU A 252 5.71 -17.76 -6.85
C LEU A 252 4.49 -16.97 -7.38
N ARG A 253 4.52 -16.48 -8.63
CA ARG A 253 3.41 -15.69 -9.22
C ARG A 253 2.97 -14.56 -8.29
N LEU A 254 3.92 -13.72 -7.90
CA LEU A 254 3.69 -12.63 -6.97
C LEU A 254 2.72 -11.59 -7.53
N MET A 255 1.81 -11.12 -6.69
CA MET A 255 0.90 -10.02 -6.99
C MET A 255 1.27 -8.80 -6.13
N PRO A 256 0.88 -7.58 -6.53
CA PRO A 256 1.22 -6.36 -5.79
C PRO A 256 0.85 -6.36 -4.30
N ASP A 257 -0.24 -7.02 -3.93
CA ASP A 257 -0.81 -7.11 -2.59
C ASP A 257 -0.45 -8.41 -1.84
N SER A 258 0.42 -9.25 -2.42
CA SER A 258 0.78 -10.56 -1.83
C SER A 258 1.43 -10.42 -0.45
N ILE A 259 1.06 -11.33 0.43
CA ILE A 259 1.79 -11.63 1.66
C ILE A 259 2.74 -12.78 1.37
N LEU A 260 4.05 -12.51 1.36
CA LEU A 260 5.09 -13.51 1.12
C LEU A 260 5.76 -13.90 2.45
N TRP A 261 5.91 -15.19 2.70
CA TRP A 261 6.83 -15.72 3.70
C TRP A 261 8.07 -16.28 3.01
N ASP A 262 9.23 -15.76 3.38
CA ASP A 262 10.56 -16.26 2.97
C ASP A 262 11.15 -17.03 4.16
N LEU A 263 11.05 -18.36 4.11
CA LEU A 263 11.40 -19.26 5.21
C LEU A 263 12.85 -19.76 5.08
N GLY A 264 13.69 -19.34 5.99
CA GLY A 264 15.13 -19.51 5.91
C GLY A 264 15.76 -18.55 4.91
N ALA A 265 15.47 -17.27 5.08
CA ALA A 265 15.75 -16.22 4.10
C ALA A 265 17.24 -16.04 3.76
N GLY A 266 18.16 -16.52 4.60
CA GLY A 266 19.61 -16.43 4.35
C GLY A 266 20.07 -14.97 4.26
N SER A 267 20.58 -14.55 3.10
CA SER A 267 20.92 -13.15 2.80
C SER A 267 19.73 -12.25 2.47
N GLY A 268 18.52 -12.82 2.36
CA GLY A 268 17.31 -12.10 1.98
C GLY A 268 17.20 -11.79 0.49
N SER A 269 18.03 -12.37 -0.36
CA SER A 269 18.07 -12.04 -1.80
C SER A 269 16.75 -12.31 -2.52
N VAL A 270 16.01 -13.38 -2.16
CA VAL A 270 14.68 -13.66 -2.71
C VAL A 270 13.68 -12.62 -2.22
N SER A 271 13.71 -12.27 -0.94
CA SER A 271 12.86 -11.21 -0.36
C SER A 271 13.08 -9.87 -1.05
N ILE A 272 14.35 -9.45 -1.23
CA ILE A 272 14.71 -8.18 -1.88
C ILE A 272 14.20 -8.13 -3.31
N GLU A 273 14.46 -9.13 -4.15
CA GLU A 273 13.96 -9.13 -5.53
C GLU A 273 12.44 -9.29 -5.61
N SER A 274 11.83 -10.00 -4.66
CA SER A 274 10.35 -10.11 -4.58
C SER A 274 9.67 -8.77 -4.32
N SER A 275 10.36 -7.82 -3.67
CA SER A 275 9.81 -6.47 -3.43
C SER A 275 9.53 -5.68 -4.71
N CYS A 276 10.17 -6.04 -5.84
CA CYS A 276 9.90 -5.46 -7.14
C CYS A 276 8.45 -5.71 -7.60
N PHE A 277 7.86 -6.81 -7.16
CA PHE A 277 6.52 -7.26 -7.56
C PHE A 277 5.47 -7.01 -6.47
N ILE A 278 5.87 -7.12 -5.19
CA ILE A 278 5.00 -6.86 -4.04
C ILE A 278 5.11 -5.39 -3.68
N THR A 279 4.11 -4.59 -4.06
CA THR A 279 4.15 -3.13 -3.94
C THR A 279 3.23 -2.55 -2.87
N THR A 280 2.17 -3.27 -2.51
CA THR A 280 1.20 -2.91 -1.47
C THR A 280 1.06 -4.00 -0.41
N GLY A 281 1.63 -5.18 -0.67
CA GLY A 281 1.72 -6.29 0.26
C GLY A 281 2.95 -6.21 1.17
N VAL A 282 3.22 -7.30 1.89
CA VAL A 282 4.30 -7.40 2.87
C VAL A 282 5.10 -8.69 2.70
N ILE A 283 6.40 -8.63 2.96
CA ILE A 283 7.32 -9.76 2.89
C ILE A 283 7.83 -10.02 4.31
N PHE A 284 7.70 -11.26 4.79
CA PHE A 284 8.26 -11.70 6.06
C PHE A 284 9.45 -12.61 5.80
N ALA A 285 10.66 -12.13 6.11
CA ALA A 285 11.90 -12.91 6.04
C ALA A 285 12.21 -13.53 7.40
N LEU A 286 12.12 -14.86 7.49
CA LEU A 286 12.38 -15.59 8.72
C LEU A 286 13.76 -16.25 8.66
N GLU A 287 14.62 -15.94 9.61
CA GLU A 287 15.97 -16.50 9.70
C GLU A 287 16.36 -16.71 11.17
N GLN A 288 17.09 -17.81 11.47
CA GLN A 288 17.51 -18.12 12.83
C GLN A 288 18.92 -17.60 13.18
N HIS A 289 19.78 -17.43 12.18
CA HIS A 289 21.19 -17.05 12.38
C HIS A 289 21.35 -15.54 12.44
N LYS A 290 21.83 -15.03 13.57
CA LYS A 290 21.99 -13.57 13.79
C LYS A 290 22.87 -12.88 12.73
N GLU A 291 23.93 -13.53 12.27
CA GLU A 291 24.81 -12.99 11.22
C GLU A 291 24.03 -12.76 9.90
N ARG A 292 23.15 -13.70 9.53
CA ARG A 292 22.33 -13.57 8.33
C ARG A 292 21.23 -12.52 8.47
N ILE A 293 20.69 -12.35 9.67
CA ILE A 293 19.75 -11.25 9.98
C ILE A 293 20.42 -9.89 9.67
N ILE A 294 21.70 -9.73 10.07
CA ILE A 294 22.45 -8.51 9.76
C ILE A 294 22.61 -8.34 8.24
N GLN A 295 22.92 -9.42 7.52
CA GLN A 295 23.00 -9.37 6.05
C GLN A 295 21.67 -8.98 5.41
N ILE A 296 20.54 -9.55 5.86
CA ILE A 296 19.21 -9.15 5.38
C ILE A 296 18.97 -7.66 5.65
N GLN A 297 19.33 -7.17 6.85
CA GLN A 297 19.16 -5.77 7.21
C GLN A 297 20.00 -4.83 6.34
N ASN A 298 21.26 -5.20 6.09
CA ASN A 298 22.16 -4.45 5.20
C ASN A 298 21.60 -4.38 3.77
N ASN A 299 21.16 -5.51 3.23
CA ASN A 299 20.57 -5.60 1.91
C ASN A 299 19.23 -4.82 1.84
N LYS A 300 18.37 -4.95 2.86
CA LYS A 300 17.13 -4.16 2.99
C LYS A 300 17.40 -2.66 2.93
N ASN A 301 18.39 -2.19 3.69
CA ASN A 301 18.76 -0.77 3.74
C ASN A 301 19.37 -0.29 2.42
N ARG A 302 20.31 -1.06 1.84
CA ARG A 302 20.95 -0.75 0.56
C ARG A 302 19.94 -0.52 -0.57
N TYR A 303 18.93 -1.37 -0.64
CA TYR A 303 17.90 -1.31 -1.69
C TYR A 303 16.63 -0.58 -1.27
N ASN A 304 16.60 0.02 -0.09
CA ASN A 304 15.45 0.76 0.45
C ASN A 304 14.13 -0.02 0.38
N VAL A 305 14.15 -1.31 0.78
CA VAL A 305 12.97 -2.20 0.74
C VAL A 305 12.15 -2.04 2.02
N ASN A 306 11.14 -1.17 1.99
CA ASN A 306 10.39 -0.78 3.19
C ASN A 306 9.30 -1.78 3.61
N ASN A 307 8.81 -2.61 2.70
CA ASN A 307 7.77 -3.61 2.97
C ASN A 307 8.32 -5.00 3.33
N LEU A 308 9.57 -5.09 3.79
CA LEU A 308 10.23 -6.29 4.27
C LEU A 308 10.35 -6.28 5.79
N GLU A 309 9.72 -7.23 6.47
CA GLU A 309 9.84 -7.47 7.91
C GLU A 309 10.78 -8.65 8.18
N ILE A 310 11.75 -8.44 9.06
CA ILE A 310 12.78 -9.44 9.39
C ILE A 310 12.47 -10.05 10.74
N ILE A 311 12.35 -11.39 10.79
CA ILE A 311 11.99 -12.11 12.01
C ILE A 311 13.09 -13.09 12.38
N ASN A 312 13.70 -12.87 13.56
CA ASN A 312 14.68 -13.80 14.10
C ASN A 312 13.97 -14.95 14.82
N THR A 313 13.86 -16.09 14.15
CA THR A 313 13.23 -17.28 14.73
C THR A 313 13.75 -18.57 14.14
N LYS A 314 13.63 -19.66 14.92
CA LYS A 314 13.89 -21.02 14.44
C LYS A 314 12.57 -21.65 13.98
N LEU A 315 12.50 -21.96 12.68
CA LEU A 315 11.32 -22.58 12.09
C LEU A 315 11.02 -23.97 12.71
N PRO A 316 9.72 -24.32 12.89
CA PRO A 316 8.52 -23.58 12.47
C PRO A 316 7.98 -22.60 13.52
N ILE A 317 8.70 -22.26 14.57
CA ILE A 317 8.23 -21.39 15.66
C ILE A 317 7.91 -19.99 15.11
N GLY A 318 6.79 -19.41 15.58
CA GLY A 318 6.39 -18.03 15.28
C GLY A 318 5.52 -17.88 14.02
N LEU A 319 5.33 -18.94 13.23
CA LEU A 319 4.48 -18.88 12.04
C LEU A 319 2.99 -18.63 12.38
N GLU A 320 2.57 -19.03 13.57
CA GLU A 320 1.22 -18.84 14.08
C GLU A 320 0.84 -17.38 14.33
N ASN A 321 1.83 -16.54 14.58
CA ASN A 321 1.64 -15.12 14.90
C ASN A 321 1.61 -14.22 13.65
N LEU A 322 1.96 -14.76 12.47
CA LEU A 322 2.02 -14.01 11.24
C LEU A 322 0.67 -13.99 10.49
N PRO A 323 0.38 -12.95 9.70
CA PRO A 323 -0.72 -12.97 8.76
C PRO A 323 -0.62 -14.17 7.82
N ARG A 324 -1.76 -14.78 7.47
CA ARG A 324 -1.79 -15.93 6.54
C ARG A 324 -1.19 -15.51 5.19
N PRO A 325 -0.19 -16.27 4.65
CA PRO A 325 0.50 -15.90 3.43
C PRO A 325 -0.30 -16.29 2.18
N ASP A 326 -0.11 -15.52 1.12
CA ASP A 326 -0.51 -15.88 -0.24
C ASP A 326 0.55 -16.72 -0.91
N ARG A 327 1.82 -16.48 -0.54
CA ARG A 327 3.00 -17.09 -1.14
C ARG A 327 3.99 -17.49 -0.06
N ILE A 328 4.60 -18.65 -0.23
CA ILE A 328 5.67 -19.13 0.64
C ILE A 328 6.85 -19.52 -0.24
N PHE A 329 8.01 -18.99 0.06
CA PHE A 329 9.29 -19.50 -0.43
C PHE A 329 10.05 -20.19 0.71
N MET A 330 10.76 -21.25 0.39
CA MET A 330 11.63 -21.97 1.33
C MET A 330 12.96 -22.29 0.66
N GLY A 331 14.03 -21.65 1.11
CA GLY A 331 15.39 -21.83 0.59
C GLY A 331 16.16 -23.01 1.17
N GLY A 332 15.46 -23.94 1.83
CA GLY A 332 15.99 -25.10 2.50
C GLY A 332 15.16 -25.41 3.76
N GLY A 333 15.54 -26.41 4.51
CA GLY A 333 14.80 -26.79 5.74
C GLY A 333 15.57 -27.80 6.60
N GLY A 334 16.72 -28.24 6.06
CA GLY A 334 17.56 -29.21 6.75
C GLY A 334 16.80 -30.46 7.17
N ARG A 335 17.07 -30.96 8.38
CA ARG A 335 16.43 -32.17 8.91
C ARG A 335 14.95 -31.99 9.29
N ASP A 336 14.51 -30.72 9.47
CA ASP A 336 13.13 -30.40 9.89
C ASP A 336 12.22 -30.01 8.73
N LEU A 337 12.67 -30.19 7.47
CA LEU A 337 11.96 -29.79 6.26
C LEU A 337 10.47 -30.17 6.27
N GLY A 338 10.16 -31.45 6.51
CA GLY A 338 8.76 -31.93 6.51
C GLY A 338 7.88 -31.29 7.61
N LYS A 339 8.45 -31.02 8.80
CA LYS A 339 7.73 -30.32 9.89
C LYS A 339 7.42 -28.87 9.50
N ILE A 340 8.40 -28.20 8.92
CA ILE A 340 8.26 -26.79 8.49
C ILE A 340 7.21 -26.70 7.38
N ILE A 341 7.28 -27.59 6.36
CA ILE A 341 6.28 -27.65 5.28
C ILE A 341 4.88 -27.85 5.83
N LYS A 342 4.70 -28.81 6.75
CA LYS A 342 3.38 -29.06 7.37
C LYS A 342 2.85 -27.84 8.09
N ALA A 343 3.66 -27.16 8.87
CA ALA A 343 3.25 -25.95 9.60
C ALA A 343 2.94 -24.79 8.66
N ALA A 344 3.82 -24.54 7.67
CA ALA A 344 3.67 -23.43 6.74
C ALA A 344 2.49 -23.63 5.78
N SER A 345 2.32 -24.85 5.20
CA SER A 345 1.25 -25.14 4.27
C SER A 345 -0.14 -25.07 4.90
N SER A 346 -0.29 -25.39 6.21
CA SER A 346 -1.57 -25.25 6.91
C SER A 346 -2.02 -23.79 7.02
N ARG A 347 -1.08 -22.84 6.99
CA ARG A 347 -1.35 -21.41 7.08
C ARG A 347 -1.58 -20.75 5.72
N LEU A 348 -1.15 -21.39 4.61
CA LEU A 348 -1.27 -20.84 3.28
C LEU A 348 -2.75 -20.61 2.92
N LYS A 349 -3.06 -19.45 2.34
CA LYS A 349 -4.43 -19.13 1.87
C LYS A 349 -4.88 -20.06 0.75
N GLU A 350 -6.17 -20.06 0.45
CA GLU A 350 -6.73 -20.68 -0.75
C GLU A 350 -6.07 -20.09 -2.01
N ASN A 351 -5.86 -20.90 -3.02
CA ASN A 351 -5.09 -20.55 -4.23
C ASN A 351 -3.63 -20.11 -3.96
N GLY A 352 -3.15 -20.29 -2.73
CA GLY A 352 -1.77 -19.97 -2.36
C GLY A 352 -0.76 -20.92 -3.01
N ILE A 353 0.48 -20.43 -3.15
CA ILE A 353 1.59 -21.17 -3.76
C ILE A 353 2.75 -21.25 -2.77
N ILE A 354 3.30 -22.47 -2.63
CA ILE A 354 4.56 -22.72 -1.94
C ILE A 354 5.61 -23.15 -2.94
N VAL A 355 6.81 -22.55 -2.87
CA VAL A 355 7.97 -22.89 -3.71
C VAL A 355 9.13 -23.25 -2.79
N ILE A 356 9.75 -24.41 -3.04
CA ILE A 356 10.80 -24.97 -2.19
C ILE A 356 12.01 -25.27 -3.06
N ASN A 357 13.18 -24.76 -2.68
CA ASN A 357 14.45 -25.08 -3.32
C ASN A 357 15.21 -26.13 -2.52
N THR A 358 15.83 -27.06 -3.22
CA THR A 358 16.77 -28.01 -2.62
C THR A 358 17.85 -28.45 -3.60
N VAL A 359 19.03 -28.72 -3.07
CA VAL A 359 20.14 -29.39 -3.79
C VAL A 359 20.26 -30.86 -3.41
N LEU A 360 19.44 -31.32 -2.46
CA LEU A 360 19.46 -32.69 -1.95
C LEU A 360 18.32 -33.50 -2.56
N VAL A 361 18.65 -34.60 -3.24
CA VAL A 361 17.67 -35.49 -3.91
C VAL A 361 16.65 -36.05 -2.92
N GLN A 362 17.06 -36.44 -1.73
CA GLN A 362 16.18 -36.97 -0.69
C GLN A 362 15.15 -35.93 -0.19
N ASN A 363 15.40 -34.65 -0.37
CA ASN A 363 14.48 -33.61 0.02
C ASN A 363 13.31 -33.46 -0.96
N ILE A 364 13.42 -33.99 -2.19
CA ILE A 364 12.34 -33.92 -3.17
C ILE A 364 11.12 -34.66 -2.64
N GLU A 365 11.28 -35.94 -2.28
CA GLU A 365 10.19 -36.74 -1.73
C GLU A 365 9.73 -36.21 -0.36
N ALA A 366 10.68 -35.78 0.47
CA ALA A 366 10.38 -35.19 1.78
C ALA A 366 9.56 -33.89 1.68
N ALA A 367 9.59 -33.19 0.53
CA ALA A 367 8.78 -32.03 0.27
C ALA A 367 7.44 -32.38 -0.40
N LEU A 368 7.44 -33.29 -1.38
CA LEU A 368 6.24 -33.69 -2.13
C LEU A 368 5.20 -34.36 -1.24
N GLN A 369 5.59 -35.37 -0.46
CA GLN A 369 4.66 -36.14 0.38
C GLN A 369 3.81 -35.31 1.35
N PRO A 370 4.38 -34.37 2.13
CA PRO A 370 3.57 -33.54 3.02
C PRO A 370 2.59 -32.62 2.29
N LEU A 371 2.98 -32.10 1.12
CA LEU A 371 2.13 -31.24 0.29
C LEU A 371 0.97 -32.01 -0.31
N GLU A 372 1.23 -33.19 -0.90
CA GLU A 372 0.21 -34.05 -1.49
C GLU A 372 -0.80 -34.54 -0.44
N LYS A 373 -0.31 -34.95 0.75
CA LYS A 373 -1.17 -35.31 1.88
C LYS A 373 -2.04 -34.17 2.38
N ALA A 374 -1.57 -32.92 2.20
CA ALA A 374 -2.32 -31.72 2.52
C ALA A 374 -3.24 -31.22 1.39
N GLY A 375 -3.38 -32.00 0.29
CA GLY A 375 -4.28 -31.71 -0.82
C GLY A 375 -3.73 -30.70 -1.85
N PHE A 376 -2.41 -30.49 -1.90
CA PHE A 376 -1.81 -29.64 -2.91
C PHE A 376 -1.63 -30.39 -4.24
N THR A 377 -1.74 -29.64 -5.33
CA THR A 377 -1.20 -30.07 -6.62
C THR A 377 0.28 -29.72 -6.64
N THR A 378 1.13 -30.71 -6.90
CA THR A 378 2.59 -30.55 -6.86
C THR A 378 3.20 -30.67 -8.24
N ASP A 379 4.32 -29.99 -8.44
CA ASP A 379 5.19 -30.08 -9.62
C ASP A 379 6.62 -29.83 -9.18
N PHE A 380 7.61 -30.33 -9.90
CA PHE A 380 9.01 -29.98 -9.68
C PHE A 380 9.80 -29.91 -10.98
N ILE A 381 10.80 -29.06 -10.99
CA ILE A 381 11.75 -28.90 -12.09
C ILE A 381 13.17 -28.94 -11.54
N GLN A 382 14.13 -29.26 -12.40
CA GLN A 382 15.56 -29.11 -12.13
C GLN A 382 16.12 -27.97 -12.96
N ILE A 383 16.96 -27.14 -12.31
CA ILE A 383 17.74 -26.10 -12.99
C ILE A 383 19.23 -26.45 -12.87
N GLN A 384 19.91 -26.48 -14.00
CA GLN A 384 21.34 -26.62 -14.12
C GLN A 384 21.92 -25.35 -14.72
N VAL A 385 22.79 -24.67 -13.99
CA VAL A 385 23.50 -23.48 -14.46
C VAL A 385 24.96 -23.83 -14.74
N ASN A 386 25.44 -23.42 -15.91
CA ASN A 386 26.84 -23.59 -16.30
C ASN A 386 27.39 -22.22 -16.66
N ASN A 387 28.37 -21.74 -15.93
CA ASN A 387 28.98 -20.44 -16.16
C ASN A 387 30.24 -20.55 -16.99
N ARG A 388 30.49 -19.57 -17.84
CA ARG A 388 31.77 -19.43 -18.53
C ARG A 388 32.88 -19.20 -17.52
N LYS A 389 33.98 -19.92 -17.72
CA LYS A 389 35.22 -19.76 -16.96
C LYS A 389 36.38 -19.62 -17.93
N ASP A 390 37.14 -18.55 -17.78
CA ASP A 390 38.35 -18.32 -18.58
C ASP A 390 39.45 -19.29 -18.15
N MET A 391 40.20 -19.80 -19.14
CA MET A 391 41.33 -20.66 -19.00
C MET A 391 42.52 -20.04 -19.75
N PRO A 392 43.78 -20.39 -19.48
CA PRO A 392 44.95 -19.78 -20.13
C PRO A 392 44.94 -19.84 -21.66
N TRP A 393 44.25 -20.82 -22.26
CA TRP A 393 44.18 -21.06 -23.71
C TRP A 393 42.76 -21.19 -24.27
N GLY A 394 41.77 -20.63 -23.59
CA GLY A 394 40.39 -20.70 -24.08
C GLY A 394 39.38 -20.56 -22.94
N GLU A 395 38.20 -21.06 -23.15
CA GLU A 395 37.07 -20.95 -22.22
C GLU A 395 36.47 -22.34 -21.97
N ARG A 396 35.98 -22.56 -20.76
CA ARG A 396 35.21 -23.77 -20.43
C ARG A 396 33.90 -23.38 -19.71
N LEU A 397 32.99 -24.32 -19.68
CA LEU A 397 31.84 -24.23 -18.78
C LEU A 397 32.16 -24.83 -17.42
N GLU A 398 31.85 -24.09 -16.36
CA GLU A 398 31.90 -24.55 -14.97
C GLU A 398 30.48 -24.75 -14.46
N SER A 399 30.15 -26.01 -14.15
CA SER A 399 28.83 -26.38 -13.68
C SER A 399 28.65 -26.02 -12.22
N GLN A 400 27.51 -25.40 -11.90
CA GLN A 400 27.03 -25.26 -10.53
C GLN A 400 26.27 -26.52 -10.10
N ASN A 401 26.04 -26.70 -8.81
CA ASN A 401 25.17 -27.78 -8.33
C ASN A 401 23.74 -27.59 -8.90
N PRO A 402 23.13 -28.66 -9.43
CA PRO A 402 21.72 -28.59 -9.85
C PRO A 402 20.83 -28.28 -8.66
N VAL A 403 19.78 -27.47 -8.91
CA VAL A 403 18.78 -27.11 -7.92
C VAL A 403 17.43 -27.64 -8.37
N TRP A 404 16.76 -28.38 -7.51
CA TRP A 404 15.36 -28.75 -7.72
C TRP A 404 14.45 -27.69 -7.10
N ILE A 405 13.48 -27.25 -7.89
CA ILE A 405 12.45 -26.30 -7.47
C ILE A 405 11.13 -27.05 -7.45
N ILE A 406 10.60 -27.25 -6.24
CA ILE A 406 9.32 -27.93 -6.00
C ILE A 406 8.26 -26.85 -5.82
N THR A 407 7.13 -26.99 -6.52
CA THR A 407 6.00 -26.08 -6.43
C THR A 407 4.78 -26.83 -5.93
N GLY A 408 4.12 -26.33 -4.89
CA GLY A 408 2.83 -26.81 -4.43
C GLY A 408 1.78 -25.70 -4.58
N LYS A 409 0.67 -26.00 -5.27
CA LYS A 409 -0.49 -25.11 -5.38
C LYS A 409 -1.63 -25.69 -4.56
N ARG A 410 -2.18 -24.90 -3.62
CA ARG A 410 -3.37 -25.31 -2.86
C ARG A 410 -4.59 -25.30 -3.77
N LYS A 411 -5.31 -26.42 -3.81
CA LYS A 411 -6.58 -26.51 -4.57
C LYS A 411 -7.64 -25.62 -3.94
N GLU A 412 -8.55 -25.14 -4.77
CA GLU A 412 -9.81 -24.57 -4.30
C GLU A 412 -10.59 -25.69 -3.59
N ALA A 413 -11.22 -25.33 -2.45
CA ALA A 413 -12.06 -26.23 -1.68
C ALA A 413 -13.40 -26.49 -2.40
#